data_865dd4251add18b98cc20fad0b40d233
#
_entry.id   865dd4251add18b98cc20fad0b40d233
#
_cell.length_a   1.000
_cell.length_b   1.000
_cell.length_c   1.000
_cell.angle_alpha   90.00
_cell.angle_beta   90.00
_cell.angle_gamma   90.00
#
_symmetry.space_group_name_H-M   'P 1'
#
loop_
_entity.id
_entity.type
_entity.pdbx_description
1 polymer ?
#
loop_
_entity_poly.entity_id
_entity_poly.type
_entity_poly.pdbx_seq_one_letter_code
_entity_poly.pdbx_strand_id
1 'polypeptide(L)'
;MSDALLALHFQNDICHPDGLIPFSLDRRTSAASNFLSASKRALDEARRAGWTIAHIHIAFAPDYSDLLRNCRLFLKTEMLGALKRGSWGAAAFAGFAPMADEIVVTTNCNSGFRRTALETTLNERGIGRVNVMGLATQFSVEHTVRDAADIGYRVRLFPDCCISGDMDAHRATLRTMPMLADVMESQEALPG
;
A
#
# COMPACT_ATOMS: atom_id res chain seq x y z
N MET A 1 2.73 12.30 -19.50
CA MET A 1 1.81 12.07 -18.37
C MET A 1 2.68 11.68 -17.20
N SER A 2 2.55 12.40 -16.07
CA SER A 2 3.41 12.16 -14.91
C SER A 2 2.90 10.94 -14.13
N ASP A 3 3.84 10.12 -13.65
CA ASP A 3 3.56 8.89 -12.90
C ASP A 3 3.76 9.10 -11.40
N ALA A 4 2.94 8.46 -10.58
CA ALA A 4 3.17 8.31 -9.15
C ALA A 4 3.21 6.84 -8.76
N LEU A 5 4.07 6.48 -7.80
CA LEU A 5 4.06 5.18 -7.13
C LEU A 5 3.36 5.31 -5.78
N LEU A 6 2.30 4.52 -5.58
CA LEU A 6 1.57 4.42 -4.31
C LEU A 6 2.05 3.18 -3.56
N ALA A 7 2.81 3.39 -2.49
CA ALA A 7 3.35 2.32 -1.64
C ALA A 7 2.48 2.15 -0.40
N LEU A 8 1.66 1.07 -0.37
CA LEU A 8 0.65 0.85 0.66
C LEU A 8 1.17 -0.02 1.80
N HIS A 9 1.15 0.53 3.00
CA HIS A 9 1.25 -0.17 4.28
C HIS A 9 2.56 -0.94 4.53
N PHE A 10 3.68 -0.46 3.96
CA PHE A 10 5.01 -0.95 4.33
C PHE A 10 5.39 -0.43 5.73
N GLN A 11 4.72 -0.98 6.76
CA GLN A 11 4.84 -0.57 8.17
C GLN A 11 5.27 -1.75 9.05
N ASN A 12 5.88 -1.46 10.21
CA ASN A 12 6.47 -2.50 11.06
C ASN A 12 5.46 -3.53 11.57
N ASP A 13 4.26 -3.12 12.02
CA ASP A 13 3.23 -4.06 12.47
C ASP A 13 2.81 -5.06 11.39
N ILE A 14 3.01 -4.73 10.13
CA ILE A 14 2.59 -5.52 8.99
C ILE A 14 3.76 -6.31 8.38
N CYS A 15 4.93 -5.68 8.21
CA CYS A 15 6.06 -6.25 7.48
C CYS A 15 7.13 -6.86 8.38
N HIS A 16 7.30 -6.37 9.63
CA HIS A 16 8.37 -6.84 10.53
C HIS A 16 7.98 -8.18 11.18
N PRO A 17 8.94 -9.11 11.41
CA PRO A 17 8.68 -10.38 12.12
C PRO A 17 7.97 -10.22 13.46
N ASP A 18 8.30 -9.18 14.22
CA ASP A 18 7.70 -8.88 15.53
C ASP A 18 6.45 -7.99 15.46
N GLY A 19 5.97 -7.67 14.25
CA GLY A 19 4.77 -6.86 14.07
C GLY A 19 3.49 -7.59 14.49
N LEU A 20 2.47 -6.83 14.88
CA LEU A 20 1.26 -7.35 15.49
C LEU A 20 0.19 -7.85 14.49
N ILE A 21 0.38 -7.64 13.16
CA ILE A 21 -0.59 -8.03 12.14
C ILE A 21 -0.09 -9.23 11.32
N PRO A 22 -0.26 -10.48 11.80
CA PRO A 22 0.26 -11.67 11.14
C PRO A 22 -0.59 -12.12 9.94
N PHE A 23 -1.84 -11.65 9.83
CA PHE A 23 -2.79 -12.11 8.82
C PHE A 23 -2.64 -11.43 7.46
N SER A 24 -1.85 -10.35 7.37
CA SER A 24 -1.60 -9.65 6.11
C SER A 24 -0.41 -10.24 5.35
N LEU A 25 0.54 -10.84 6.05
CA LEU A 25 1.77 -11.39 5.48
C LEU A 25 2.30 -12.53 6.36
N ASP A 26 2.49 -13.71 5.79
CA ASP A 26 3.32 -14.74 6.44
C ASP A 26 4.80 -14.46 6.16
N ARG A 27 5.43 -13.77 7.08
CA ARG A 27 6.79 -13.24 7.00
C ARG A 27 7.88 -14.30 6.92
N ARG A 28 7.55 -15.58 7.14
CA ARG A 28 8.48 -16.71 7.14
C ARG A 28 8.62 -17.37 5.77
N THR A 29 7.83 -16.94 4.80
CA THR A 29 7.78 -17.55 3.47
C THR A 29 8.76 -16.88 2.50
N SER A 30 9.23 -17.65 1.53
CA SER A 30 9.98 -17.10 0.39
C SER A 30 9.17 -16.09 -0.41
N ALA A 31 7.86 -16.26 -0.47
CA ALA A 31 6.95 -15.31 -1.11
C ALA A 31 7.02 -13.92 -0.46
N ALA A 32 7.04 -13.87 0.89
CA ALA A 32 7.19 -12.61 1.62
C ALA A 32 8.55 -11.93 1.33
N SER A 33 9.63 -12.70 1.31
CA SER A 33 10.97 -12.19 1.01
C SER A 33 11.07 -11.67 -0.43
N ASN A 34 10.49 -12.40 -1.39
CA ASN A 34 10.44 -12.01 -2.80
C ASN A 34 9.64 -10.72 -3.00
N PHE A 35 8.44 -10.66 -2.39
CA PHE A 35 7.59 -9.46 -2.38
C PHE A 35 8.34 -8.23 -1.85
N LEU A 36 8.96 -8.32 -0.67
CA LEU A 36 9.70 -7.20 -0.09
C LEU A 36 10.89 -6.78 -0.97
N SER A 37 11.59 -7.74 -1.55
CA SER A 37 12.73 -7.47 -2.44
C SER A 37 12.27 -6.81 -3.74
N ALA A 38 11.20 -7.30 -4.37
CA ALA A 38 10.62 -6.71 -5.59
C ALA A 38 10.10 -5.30 -5.31
N SER A 39 9.34 -5.11 -4.23
CA SER A 39 8.81 -3.81 -3.84
C SER A 39 9.91 -2.79 -3.54
N LYS A 40 11.00 -3.23 -2.88
CA LYS A 40 12.14 -2.34 -2.62
C LYS A 40 12.83 -1.91 -3.92
N ARG A 41 13.04 -2.82 -4.86
CA ARG A 41 13.59 -2.49 -6.18
C ARG A 41 12.67 -1.50 -6.91
N ALA A 42 11.37 -1.78 -6.97
CA ALA A 42 10.40 -0.91 -7.64
C ALA A 42 10.40 0.50 -7.04
N LEU A 43 10.46 0.62 -5.70
CA LEU A 43 10.55 1.91 -5.02
C LEU A 43 11.83 2.67 -5.42
N ASP A 44 12.99 2.01 -5.41
CA ASP A 44 14.26 2.64 -5.75
C ASP A 44 14.33 3.04 -7.22
N GLU A 45 13.76 2.24 -8.11
CA GLU A 45 13.69 2.53 -9.54
C GLU A 45 12.73 3.68 -9.85
N ALA A 46 11.56 3.72 -9.19
CA ALA A 46 10.63 4.83 -9.32
C ALA A 46 11.26 6.16 -8.84
N ARG A 47 12.03 6.12 -7.74
CA ARG A 47 12.82 7.27 -7.26
C ARG A 47 13.86 7.73 -8.30
N ARG A 48 14.61 6.79 -8.87
CA ARG A 48 15.60 7.10 -9.93
C ARG A 48 14.95 7.64 -11.20
N ALA A 49 13.77 7.16 -11.53
CA ALA A 49 12.99 7.64 -12.69
C ALA A 49 12.30 9.00 -12.44
N GLY A 50 12.42 9.57 -11.24
CA GLY A 50 11.82 10.86 -10.90
C GLY A 50 10.28 10.79 -10.75
N TRP A 51 9.72 9.63 -10.47
CA TRP A 51 8.29 9.51 -10.19
C TRP A 51 7.94 10.16 -8.86
N THR A 52 6.72 10.65 -8.76
CA THR A 52 6.17 11.06 -7.47
C THR A 52 5.95 9.82 -6.60
N ILE A 53 6.54 9.80 -5.41
CA ILE A 53 6.34 8.70 -4.45
C ILE A 53 5.32 9.13 -3.41
N ALA A 54 4.33 8.27 -3.15
CA ALA A 54 3.36 8.45 -2.08
C ALA A 54 3.34 7.21 -1.17
N HIS A 55 3.71 7.40 0.08
CA HIS A 55 3.60 6.38 1.12
C HIS A 55 2.22 6.49 1.78
N ILE A 56 1.45 5.42 1.66
CA ILE A 56 0.14 5.32 2.28
C ILE A 56 0.28 4.47 3.54
N HIS A 57 0.24 5.11 4.69
CA HIS A 57 0.25 4.45 5.99
C HIS A 57 -1.17 4.30 6.52
N ILE A 58 -1.44 3.22 7.21
CA ILE A 58 -2.66 3.06 8.00
C ILE A 58 -2.32 3.20 9.48
N ALA A 59 -3.00 4.11 10.18
CA ALA A 59 -2.81 4.26 11.61
C ALA A 59 -4.03 4.86 12.28
N PHE A 60 -4.23 4.48 13.53
CA PHE A 60 -5.37 4.88 14.37
C PHE A 60 -4.88 5.70 15.57
N ALA A 61 -5.79 6.48 16.16
CA ALA A 61 -5.51 7.13 17.43
C ALA A 61 -5.05 6.11 18.49
N PRO A 62 -4.19 6.50 19.46
CA PRO A 62 -3.69 5.55 20.47
C PRO A 62 -4.77 4.85 21.29
N ASP A 63 -5.94 5.46 21.42
CA ASP A 63 -7.16 4.94 22.07
C ASP A 63 -8.18 4.36 21.09
N TYR A 64 -7.86 4.31 19.78
CA TYR A 64 -8.74 3.89 18.69
C TYR A 64 -10.04 4.69 18.58
N SER A 65 -10.09 5.94 19.07
CA SER A 65 -11.30 6.81 18.97
C SER A 65 -11.70 7.11 17.53
N ASP A 66 -10.75 7.10 16.58
CA ASP A 66 -10.98 7.31 15.14
C ASP A 66 -11.15 6.03 14.32
N LEU A 67 -11.13 4.85 14.96
CA LEU A 67 -11.29 3.57 14.28
C LEU A 67 -12.75 3.31 13.91
N LEU A 68 -12.97 2.90 12.66
CA LEU A 68 -14.30 2.51 12.18
C LEU A 68 -14.63 1.09 12.65
N ARG A 69 -15.55 0.96 13.63
CA ARG A 69 -15.96 -0.34 14.20
C ARG A 69 -17.05 -1.04 13.39
N ASN A 70 -17.00 -0.94 12.06
CA ASN A 70 -18.01 -1.45 11.15
C ASN A 70 -17.61 -2.74 10.42
N CYS A 71 -16.37 -3.21 10.57
CA CYS A 71 -15.90 -4.44 9.95
C CYS A 71 -14.90 -5.21 10.84
N ARG A 72 -14.84 -6.52 10.61
CA ARG A 72 -13.98 -7.43 11.39
C ARG A 72 -12.49 -7.11 11.27
N LEU A 73 -12.05 -6.58 10.12
CA LEU A 73 -10.65 -6.24 9.89
C LEU A 73 -10.16 -5.20 10.91
N PHE A 74 -10.90 -4.11 11.06
CA PHE A 74 -10.54 -3.04 12.00
C PHE A 74 -10.72 -3.46 13.46
N LEU A 75 -11.77 -4.19 13.78
CA LEU A 75 -11.95 -4.74 15.14
C LEU A 75 -10.79 -5.68 15.53
N LYS A 76 -10.31 -6.50 14.59
CA LYS A 76 -9.14 -7.36 14.82
C LYS A 76 -7.86 -6.55 15.04
N THR A 77 -7.67 -5.44 14.31
CA THR A 77 -6.55 -4.54 14.49
C THR A 77 -6.56 -3.89 15.89
N GLU A 78 -7.72 -3.44 16.35
CA GLU A 78 -7.92 -2.91 17.70
C GLU A 78 -7.63 -3.96 18.78
N MET A 79 -8.15 -5.18 18.62
CA MET A 79 -7.90 -6.31 19.56
C MET A 79 -6.40 -6.65 19.70
N LEU A 80 -5.63 -6.51 18.62
CA LEU A 80 -4.19 -6.74 18.61
C LEU A 80 -3.41 -5.54 19.18
N GLY A 81 -4.03 -4.41 19.40
CA GLY A 81 -3.35 -3.19 19.82
C GLY A 81 -2.42 -2.59 18.77
N ALA A 82 -2.64 -2.94 17.49
CA ALA A 82 -1.74 -2.64 16.38
C ALA A 82 -2.00 -1.27 15.74
N LEU A 83 -0.99 -0.76 15.01
CA LEU A 83 -1.07 0.43 14.15
C LEU A 83 -1.51 1.71 14.90
N LYS A 84 -1.12 1.86 16.16
CA LYS A 84 -1.35 3.10 16.91
C LYS A 84 -0.45 4.20 16.38
N ARG A 85 -1.03 5.35 16.08
CA ARG A 85 -0.29 6.52 15.61
C ARG A 85 0.83 6.89 16.59
N GLY A 86 2.04 7.08 16.06
CA GLY A 86 3.24 7.36 16.86
C GLY A 86 3.92 6.14 17.49
N SER A 87 3.36 4.93 17.33
CA SER A 87 4.02 3.70 17.77
C SER A 87 5.07 3.22 16.78
N TRP A 88 5.99 2.38 17.23
CA TRP A 88 6.93 1.67 16.36
C TRP A 88 6.20 0.83 15.29
N GLY A 89 5.10 0.18 15.67
CA GLY A 89 4.32 -0.64 14.76
C GLY A 89 3.72 0.12 13.58
N ALA A 90 3.31 1.37 13.80
CA ALA A 90 2.77 2.25 12.76
C ALA A 90 3.86 2.94 11.93
N ALA A 91 5.12 2.91 12.36
CA ALA A 91 6.23 3.50 11.61
C ALA A 91 6.56 2.70 10.35
N ALA A 92 7.21 3.36 9.39
CA ALA A 92 7.65 2.73 8.14
C ALA A 92 8.61 1.57 8.42
N PHE A 93 8.43 0.47 7.69
CA PHE A 93 9.32 -0.68 7.72
C PHE A 93 10.68 -0.33 7.11
N ALA A 94 11.75 -0.94 7.66
CA ALA A 94 13.12 -0.68 7.21
C ALA A 94 13.27 -0.85 5.69
N GLY A 95 13.88 0.15 5.04
CA GLY A 95 14.04 0.21 3.58
C GLY A 95 12.88 0.88 2.83
N PHE A 96 11.75 1.16 3.51
CA PHE A 96 10.58 1.84 2.95
C PHE A 96 10.29 3.18 3.62
N ALA A 97 11.25 3.73 4.34
CA ALA A 97 11.09 5.04 4.95
C ALA A 97 10.94 6.13 3.87
N PRO A 98 9.99 7.06 4.03
CA PRO A 98 9.84 8.19 3.14
C PRO A 98 11.09 9.08 3.11
N MET A 99 11.40 9.65 1.95
CA MET A 99 12.35 10.77 1.80
C MET A 99 11.64 12.11 2.05
N ALA A 100 12.41 13.18 2.24
CA ALA A 100 11.87 14.48 2.69
C ALA A 100 10.85 15.12 1.72
N ASP A 101 10.95 14.85 0.44
CA ASP A 101 10.10 15.40 -0.63
C ASP A 101 8.95 14.44 -1.04
N GLU A 102 8.91 13.24 -0.47
CA GLU A 102 7.89 12.24 -0.76
C GLU A 102 6.60 12.51 -0.01
N ILE A 103 5.48 12.16 -0.65
CA ILE A 103 4.16 12.31 -0.05
C ILE A 103 4.00 11.22 1.02
N VAL A 104 3.53 11.63 2.21
CA VAL A 104 3.09 10.69 3.24
C VAL A 104 1.66 11.02 3.62
N VAL A 105 0.76 10.07 3.39
CA VAL A 105 -0.61 10.18 3.89
C VAL A 105 -0.89 9.07 4.89
N THR A 106 -1.65 9.41 5.93
CA THR A 106 -2.12 8.44 6.91
C THR A 106 -3.64 8.31 6.79
N THR A 107 -4.12 7.12 6.54
CA THR A 107 -5.54 6.80 6.48
C THR A 107 -5.96 5.94 7.68
N ASN A 108 -7.24 5.97 8.02
CA ASN A 108 -7.90 4.99 8.89
C ASN A 108 -8.93 4.13 8.12
N CYS A 109 -8.76 4.07 6.80
CA CYS A 109 -9.57 3.30 5.86
C CYS A 109 -8.70 2.31 5.08
N ASN A 110 -9.32 1.40 4.32
CA ASN A 110 -8.58 0.50 3.44
C ASN A 110 -7.98 1.22 2.23
N SER A 111 -8.73 2.12 1.61
CA SER A 111 -8.23 2.89 0.48
C SER A 111 -7.35 4.05 0.92
N GLY A 112 -6.25 4.28 0.19
CA GLY A 112 -5.38 5.42 0.36
C GLY A 112 -6.03 6.77 0.04
N PHE A 113 -7.10 6.78 -0.74
CA PHE A 113 -7.83 8.00 -1.13
C PHE A 113 -8.88 8.43 -0.09
N ARG A 114 -9.38 7.48 0.72
CA ARG A 114 -10.48 7.79 1.64
C ARG A 114 -9.99 8.51 2.89
N ARG A 115 -10.59 9.67 3.16
CA ARG A 115 -10.29 10.54 4.32
C ARG A 115 -8.84 11.03 4.35
N THR A 116 -8.23 11.22 3.18
CA THR A 116 -6.87 11.73 3.02
C THR A 116 -6.83 12.85 1.99
N ALA A 117 -5.73 13.59 1.95
CA ALA A 117 -5.46 14.60 0.92
C ALA A 117 -4.77 14.02 -0.33
N LEU A 118 -4.71 12.67 -0.49
CA LEU A 118 -3.93 12.05 -1.57
C LEU A 118 -4.37 12.54 -2.95
N GLU A 119 -5.67 12.51 -3.23
CA GLU A 119 -6.23 12.95 -4.53
C GLU A 119 -5.85 14.40 -4.84
N THR A 120 -6.09 15.31 -3.90
CA THR A 120 -5.75 16.74 -4.07
C THR A 120 -4.25 16.92 -4.34
N THR A 121 -3.40 16.25 -3.54
CA THR A 121 -1.95 16.36 -3.67
C THR A 121 -1.43 15.79 -5.01
N LEU A 122 -1.99 14.69 -5.49
CA LEU A 122 -1.62 14.11 -6.78
C LEU A 122 -2.09 15.02 -7.94
N ASN A 123 -3.28 15.60 -7.85
CA ASN A 123 -3.80 16.53 -8.84
C ASN A 123 -2.97 17.81 -8.92
N GLU A 124 -2.57 18.39 -7.79
CA GLU A 124 -1.68 19.57 -7.73
C GLU A 124 -0.31 19.29 -8.38
N ARG A 125 0.16 18.05 -8.34
CA ARG A 125 1.40 17.61 -9.01
C ARG A 125 1.19 17.20 -10.47
N GLY A 126 -0.01 17.31 -11.02
CA GLY A 126 -0.33 16.94 -12.40
C GLY A 126 -0.20 15.45 -12.70
N ILE A 127 -0.41 14.60 -11.70
CA ILE A 127 -0.33 13.14 -11.86
C ILE A 127 -1.54 12.64 -12.64
N GLY A 128 -1.29 11.91 -13.72
CA GLY A 128 -2.34 11.28 -14.53
C GLY A 128 -2.34 9.77 -14.46
N ARG A 129 -1.26 9.16 -13.92
CA ARG A 129 -1.17 7.71 -13.73
C ARG A 129 -0.66 7.39 -12.33
N VAL A 130 -1.31 6.42 -11.70
CA VAL A 130 -0.87 5.86 -10.42
C VAL A 130 -0.46 4.41 -10.60
N ASN A 131 0.66 4.05 -10.02
CA ASN A 131 1.21 2.70 -10.00
C ASN A 131 1.10 2.19 -8.57
N VAL A 132 0.40 1.07 -8.36
CA VAL A 132 0.00 0.61 -7.03
C VAL A 132 0.78 -0.62 -6.63
N MET A 133 1.35 -0.60 -5.42
CA MET A 133 2.01 -1.74 -4.80
C MET A 133 1.71 -1.79 -3.30
N GLY A 134 1.84 -2.96 -2.69
CA GLY A 134 1.72 -3.10 -1.23
C GLY A 134 0.87 -4.27 -0.76
N LEU A 135 0.28 -4.12 0.43
CA LEU A 135 -0.44 -5.19 1.13
C LEU A 135 -1.58 -4.65 2.02
N ALA A 136 -2.65 -5.44 2.27
CA ALA A 136 -2.92 -6.74 1.64
C ALA A 136 -3.68 -6.57 0.32
N THR A 137 -3.41 -7.43 -0.65
CA THR A 137 -3.93 -7.32 -2.03
C THR A 137 -5.45 -7.17 -2.08
N GLN A 138 -6.22 -8.06 -1.43
CA GLN A 138 -7.69 -8.06 -1.44
C GLN A 138 -8.34 -6.97 -0.57
N PHE A 139 -7.54 -6.24 0.19
CA PHE A 139 -8.03 -5.15 1.04
C PHE A 139 -7.52 -3.80 0.50
N SER A 140 -6.44 -3.30 1.05
CA SER A 140 -5.99 -1.93 0.79
C SER A 140 -5.57 -1.70 -0.66
N VAL A 141 -4.91 -2.67 -1.30
CA VAL A 141 -4.50 -2.57 -2.70
C VAL A 141 -5.74 -2.49 -3.59
N GLU A 142 -6.65 -3.49 -3.49
CA GLU A 142 -7.86 -3.53 -4.30
C GLU A 142 -8.74 -2.29 -4.10
N HIS A 143 -8.97 -1.86 -2.84
CA HIS A 143 -9.75 -0.65 -2.57
C HIS A 143 -9.11 0.60 -3.19
N THR A 144 -7.78 0.72 -3.13
CA THR A 144 -7.07 1.87 -3.69
C THR A 144 -7.11 1.86 -5.22
N VAL A 145 -6.96 0.70 -5.87
CA VAL A 145 -7.08 0.57 -7.34
C VAL A 145 -8.48 0.97 -7.79
N ARG A 146 -9.54 0.47 -7.13
CA ARG A 146 -10.93 0.80 -7.46
C ARG A 146 -11.23 2.28 -7.31
N ASP A 147 -10.85 2.88 -6.18
CA ASP A 147 -11.03 4.32 -5.96
C ASP A 147 -10.22 5.14 -6.98
N ALA A 148 -8.98 4.76 -7.28
CA ALA A 148 -8.16 5.45 -8.29
C ALA A 148 -8.81 5.43 -9.68
N ALA A 149 -9.36 4.30 -10.09
CA ALA A 149 -10.07 4.16 -11.36
C ALA A 149 -11.35 5.02 -11.39
N ASP A 150 -12.14 5.01 -10.30
CA ASP A 150 -13.37 5.80 -10.18
C ASP A 150 -13.10 7.32 -10.16
N ILE A 151 -11.95 7.74 -9.61
CA ILE A 151 -11.48 9.14 -9.64
C ILE A 151 -11.05 9.55 -11.06
N GLY A 152 -10.64 8.59 -11.90
CA GLY A 152 -10.25 8.84 -13.30
C GLY A 152 -8.75 8.74 -13.59
N TYR A 153 -7.94 8.22 -12.67
CA TYR A 153 -6.55 7.93 -12.94
C TYR A 153 -6.39 6.74 -13.88
N ARG A 154 -5.34 6.75 -14.71
CA ARG A 154 -4.83 5.51 -15.28
C ARG A 154 -4.13 4.74 -14.18
N VAL A 155 -4.46 3.48 -14.02
CA VAL A 155 -3.92 2.66 -12.93
C VAL A 155 -3.04 1.56 -13.50
N ARG A 156 -1.87 1.37 -12.90
CA ARG A 156 -1.07 0.15 -13.02
C ARG A 156 -1.03 -0.55 -11.67
N LEU A 157 -1.05 -1.86 -11.71
CA LEU A 157 -0.90 -2.71 -10.53
C LEU A 157 0.29 -3.63 -10.74
N PHE A 158 1.22 -3.65 -9.77
CA PHE A 158 2.42 -4.48 -9.79
C PHE A 158 2.19 -5.76 -8.98
N PRO A 159 1.83 -6.90 -9.60
CA PRO A 159 1.52 -8.13 -8.89
C PRO A 159 2.71 -8.70 -8.12
N ASP A 160 3.94 -8.56 -8.63
CA ASP A 160 5.19 -8.94 -7.96
C ASP A 160 5.47 -8.11 -6.70
N CYS A 161 4.89 -6.92 -6.62
CA CYS A 161 4.98 -6.00 -5.49
C CYS A 161 3.68 -5.96 -4.65
N CYS A 162 2.84 -6.99 -4.78
CA CYS A 162 1.63 -7.16 -3.98
C CYS A 162 1.60 -8.53 -3.31
N ILE A 163 1.07 -8.58 -2.08
CA ILE A 163 0.96 -9.85 -1.34
C ILE A 163 -0.23 -9.83 -0.37
N SER A 164 -0.63 -11.01 0.07
CA SER A 164 -1.59 -11.23 1.15
C SER A 164 -1.23 -12.48 1.94
N GLY A 165 -1.65 -12.54 3.18
CA GLY A 165 -1.61 -13.76 3.98
C GLY A 165 -2.58 -14.86 3.49
N ASP A 166 -3.59 -14.49 2.72
CA ASP A 166 -4.50 -15.39 2.00
C ASP A 166 -4.18 -15.35 0.50
N MET A 167 -3.47 -16.37 0.03
CA MET A 167 -3.01 -16.44 -1.37
C MET A 167 -4.15 -16.77 -2.36
N ASP A 168 -5.25 -17.36 -1.91
CA ASP A 168 -6.42 -17.59 -2.75
C ASP A 168 -7.17 -16.27 -2.99
N ALA A 169 -7.36 -15.47 -1.95
CA ALA A 169 -7.90 -14.13 -2.06
C ALA A 169 -6.99 -13.21 -2.90
N HIS A 170 -5.67 -13.28 -2.71
CA HIS A 170 -4.69 -12.56 -3.55
C HIS A 170 -4.88 -12.88 -5.02
N ARG A 171 -4.88 -14.18 -5.39
CA ARG A 171 -5.07 -14.61 -6.78
C ARG A 171 -6.44 -14.21 -7.33
N ALA A 172 -7.49 -14.28 -6.51
CA ALA A 172 -8.84 -13.89 -6.91
C ALA A 172 -8.89 -12.38 -7.25
N THR A 173 -8.32 -11.54 -6.40
CA THR A 173 -8.20 -10.10 -6.66
C THR A 173 -7.46 -9.84 -7.97
N LEU A 174 -6.27 -10.40 -8.15
CA LEU A 174 -5.47 -10.17 -9.37
C LEU A 174 -6.18 -10.60 -10.66
N ARG A 175 -7.07 -11.60 -10.61
CA ARG A 175 -7.89 -11.97 -11.77
C ARG A 175 -8.94 -10.93 -12.15
N THR A 176 -9.40 -10.11 -11.22
CA THR A 176 -10.43 -9.08 -11.48
C THR A 176 -9.84 -7.72 -11.84
N MET A 177 -8.62 -7.44 -11.41
CA MET A 177 -7.98 -6.12 -11.60
C MET A 177 -7.75 -5.72 -13.06
N PRO A 178 -7.51 -6.62 -14.04
CA PRO A 178 -7.33 -6.23 -15.45
C PRO A 178 -8.50 -5.47 -16.08
N MET A 179 -9.67 -5.48 -15.44
CA MET A 179 -10.82 -4.66 -15.87
C MET A 179 -10.70 -3.19 -15.47
N LEU A 180 -9.80 -2.85 -14.52
CA LEU A 180 -9.66 -1.52 -13.93
C LEU A 180 -8.24 -0.97 -14.02
N ALA A 181 -7.25 -1.82 -14.24
CA ALA A 181 -5.84 -1.46 -14.20
C ALA A 181 -5.02 -2.28 -15.22
N ASP A 182 -3.92 -1.71 -15.68
CA ASP A 182 -2.89 -2.45 -16.40
C ASP A 182 -2.10 -3.27 -15.37
N VAL A 183 -2.30 -4.60 -15.34
CA VAL A 183 -1.57 -5.51 -14.44
C VAL A 183 -0.32 -6.00 -15.14
N MET A 184 0.85 -5.63 -14.61
CA MET A 184 2.15 -5.95 -15.19
C MET A 184 3.23 -6.02 -14.11
N GLU A 185 4.29 -6.77 -14.36
CA GLU A 185 5.44 -6.83 -13.45
C GLU A 185 6.10 -5.45 -13.32
N SER A 186 6.60 -5.12 -12.12
CA SER A 186 7.19 -3.79 -11.86
C SER A 186 8.34 -3.45 -12.82
N GLN A 187 9.13 -4.44 -13.23
CA GLN A 187 10.25 -4.27 -14.15
C GLN A 187 9.83 -3.90 -15.58
N GLU A 188 8.61 -4.22 -15.99
CA GLU A 188 8.11 -3.83 -17.31
C GLU A 188 7.75 -2.33 -17.37
N ALA A 189 7.33 -1.77 -16.23
CA ALA A 189 6.98 -0.35 -16.11
C ALA A 189 8.19 0.53 -15.74
N LEU A 190 9.18 -0.05 -15.08
CA LEU A 190 10.38 0.58 -14.54
C LEU A 190 11.62 -0.16 -15.08
N PRO A 191 11.97 0.01 -16.36
CA PRO A 191 13.22 -0.54 -16.88
C PRO A 191 14.39 0.14 -16.17
N GLY A 192 15.25 -0.70 -15.55
CA GLY A 192 16.45 -0.27 -14.80
C GLY A 192 17.51 0.43 -15.64
#